data_c644e67d9434977d61dc7f7c60a00702
#
_entry.id   c644e67d9434977d61dc7f7c60a00702
#
_cell.length_a   1.000
_cell.length_b   1.000
_cell.length_c   1.000
_cell.angle_alpha   90.00
_cell.angle_beta   90.00
_cell.angle_gamma   90.00
#
_symmetry.space_group_name_H-M   'P 1'
#
loop_
_entity.id
_entity.type
_entity.pdbx_description
1 polymer ?
#
loop_
_entity_poly.entity_id
_entity_poly.type
_entity_poly.pdbx_seq_one_letter_code
_entity_poly.pdbx_strand_id
1 'polypeptide(L)'
;MSKILSILSLVAILSFTIADNNKDKKDAINYFKETQRDLTKEVAGLSEAQLTWKAADSVWSVADCIEHIAISEKNIFDWAMATLKEPANAAKRSELKLDDAAVKKMLSDRSKKMKAPETFKPTGQFGNSAGGMKAFNERREALISYMKNTQDDLRNHFATTAMGLLDTYQVFILLSAHTKRHTLQIAEIKTLPGFPAP
;
A
#
# COMPACT_ATOMS: atom_id res chain seq x y z
N MET A 1 1.39 43.18 26.58
CA MET A 1 2.44 42.22 26.18
C MET A 1 1.92 40.77 25.97
N SER A 2 0.70 40.43 26.40
CA SER A 2 0.14 39.05 26.31
C SER A 2 -0.31 38.61 24.89
N LYS A 3 -0.69 39.54 23.99
CA LYS A 3 -1.20 39.19 22.65
C LYS A 3 -0.11 38.80 21.64
N ILE A 4 1.12 39.21 21.82
CA ILE A 4 2.23 38.88 20.90
C ILE A 4 2.74 37.46 21.13
N LEU A 5 2.69 36.95 22.36
CA LEU A 5 3.14 35.62 22.71
C LEU A 5 2.22 34.54 22.10
N SER A 6 0.90 34.80 22.03
CA SER A 6 -0.09 33.86 21.44
C SER A 6 0.07 33.73 19.94
N ILE A 7 0.47 34.77 19.21
CA ILE A 7 0.66 34.76 17.75
C ILE A 7 1.93 33.97 17.40
N LEU A 8 3.01 34.11 18.15
CA LEU A 8 4.26 33.37 17.94
C LEU A 8 4.09 31.87 18.20
N SER A 9 3.30 31.46 19.21
CA SER A 9 3.01 30.06 19.49
C SER A 9 2.18 29.41 18.37
N LEU A 10 1.22 30.14 17.81
CA LEU A 10 0.37 29.66 16.73
C LEU A 10 1.16 29.46 15.42
N VAL A 11 2.06 30.35 15.09
CA VAL A 11 2.94 30.29 13.91
C VAL A 11 3.93 29.12 14.05
N ALA A 12 4.48 28.86 15.23
CA ALA A 12 5.38 27.74 15.46
C ALA A 12 4.69 26.38 15.33
N ILE A 13 3.46 26.24 15.85
CA ILE A 13 2.67 25.01 15.72
C ILE A 13 2.30 24.75 14.24
N LEU A 14 1.88 25.77 13.51
CA LEU A 14 1.52 25.66 12.10
C LEU A 14 2.73 25.26 11.24
N SER A 15 3.90 25.82 11.50
CA SER A 15 5.14 25.51 10.78
C SER A 15 5.61 24.07 11.03
N PHE A 16 5.43 23.55 12.23
CA PHE A 16 5.80 22.19 12.60
C PHE A 16 4.89 21.16 11.89
N THR A 17 3.57 21.37 11.90
CA THR A 17 2.60 20.49 11.24
C THR A 17 2.78 20.45 9.72
N ILE A 18 3.11 21.56 9.07
CA ILE A 18 3.39 21.62 7.62
C ILE A 18 4.67 20.86 7.28
N ALA A 19 5.71 20.97 8.08
CA ALA A 19 6.99 20.28 7.86
C ALA A 19 6.83 18.76 7.99
N ASP A 20 6.09 18.29 8.99
CA ASP A 20 5.80 16.86 9.18
C ASP A 20 4.96 16.29 8.04
N ASN A 21 3.92 17.01 7.60
CA ASN A 21 3.10 16.56 6.47
C ASN A 21 3.91 16.44 5.16
N ASN A 22 4.84 17.37 4.90
CA ASN A 22 5.71 17.31 3.72
C ASN A 22 6.69 16.12 3.79
N LYS A 23 7.22 15.82 4.97
CA LYS A 23 8.07 14.64 5.19
C LYS A 23 7.29 13.36 4.96
N ASP A 24 6.12 13.21 5.56
CA ASP A 24 5.25 12.07 5.39
C ASP A 24 4.92 11.80 3.92
N LYS A 25 4.52 12.82 3.18
CA LYS A 25 4.25 12.71 1.74
C LYS A 25 5.46 12.23 0.95
N LYS A 26 6.64 12.79 1.22
CA LYS A 26 7.88 12.39 0.56
C LYS A 26 8.23 10.94 0.85
N ASP A 27 8.12 10.51 2.11
CA ASP A 27 8.43 9.15 2.54
C ASP A 27 7.45 8.14 1.94
N ALA A 28 6.15 8.47 1.89
CA ALA A 28 5.14 7.65 1.23
C ALA A 28 5.40 7.51 -0.28
N ILE A 29 5.65 8.62 -0.99
CA ILE A 29 5.94 8.62 -2.44
C ILE A 29 7.18 7.79 -2.75
N ASN A 30 8.23 7.89 -1.95
CA ASN A 30 9.44 7.09 -2.13
C ASN A 30 9.12 5.61 -1.96
N TYR A 31 8.34 5.23 -0.96
CA TYR A 31 7.95 3.84 -0.73
C TYR A 31 7.02 3.30 -1.83
N PHE A 32 6.09 4.13 -2.34
CA PHE A 32 5.24 3.78 -3.48
C PHE A 32 6.07 3.45 -4.74
N LYS A 33 7.05 4.30 -5.04
CA LYS A 33 7.96 4.10 -6.19
C LYS A 33 8.89 2.90 -6.00
N GLU A 34 9.37 2.67 -4.77
CA GLU A 34 10.19 1.50 -4.44
C GLU A 34 9.42 0.21 -4.73
N THR A 35 8.23 0.06 -4.17
CA THR A 35 7.43 -1.16 -4.33
C THR A 35 6.93 -1.37 -5.76
N GLN A 36 6.65 -0.28 -6.50
CA GLN A 36 6.33 -0.34 -7.93
C GLN A 36 7.52 -0.87 -8.74
N ARG A 37 8.70 -0.30 -8.53
CA ARG A 37 9.93 -0.74 -9.21
C ARG A 37 10.26 -2.20 -8.88
N ASP A 38 10.14 -2.59 -7.62
CA ASP A 38 10.45 -3.94 -7.17
C ASP A 38 9.51 -4.97 -7.83
N LEU A 39 8.20 -4.71 -7.89
CA LEU A 39 7.25 -5.57 -8.58
C LEU A 39 7.57 -5.65 -10.08
N THR A 40 7.78 -4.51 -10.73
CA THR A 40 8.11 -4.45 -12.16
C THR A 40 9.37 -5.28 -12.47
N LYS A 41 10.41 -5.15 -11.65
CA LYS A 41 11.64 -5.92 -11.78
C LYS A 41 11.40 -7.42 -11.59
N GLU A 42 10.58 -7.80 -10.60
CA GLU A 42 10.35 -9.18 -10.24
C GLU A 42 9.63 -9.97 -11.33
N VAL A 43 8.75 -9.30 -12.10
CA VAL A 43 7.98 -9.95 -13.18
C VAL A 43 8.57 -9.75 -14.58
N ALA A 44 9.63 -8.93 -14.70
CA ALA A 44 10.22 -8.62 -15.99
C ALA A 44 10.80 -9.88 -16.68
N GLY A 45 10.49 -10.05 -17.97
CA GLY A 45 11.01 -11.14 -18.80
C GLY A 45 10.42 -12.51 -18.53
N LEU A 46 9.42 -12.65 -17.63
CA LEU A 46 8.74 -13.92 -17.43
C LEU A 46 7.90 -14.29 -18.65
N SER A 47 8.06 -15.53 -19.11
CA SER A 47 7.23 -16.11 -20.17
C SER A 47 5.80 -16.36 -19.69
N GLU A 48 4.85 -16.52 -20.61
CA GLU A 48 3.46 -16.85 -20.26
C GLU A 48 3.36 -18.17 -19.47
N ALA A 49 4.19 -19.15 -19.80
CA ALA A 49 4.28 -20.41 -19.04
C ALA A 49 4.72 -20.15 -17.58
N GLN A 50 5.65 -19.25 -17.35
CA GLN A 50 6.10 -18.89 -16.01
C GLN A 50 5.06 -18.04 -15.25
N LEU A 51 4.37 -17.14 -15.94
CA LEU A 51 3.33 -16.29 -15.36
C LEU A 51 2.13 -17.08 -14.86
N THR A 52 1.71 -18.10 -15.63
CA THR A 52 0.50 -18.89 -15.33
C THR A 52 0.76 -20.17 -14.55
N TRP A 53 2.01 -20.55 -14.35
CA TRP A 53 2.38 -21.77 -13.65
C TRP A 53 1.91 -21.76 -12.18
N LYS A 54 1.41 -22.91 -11.72
CA LYS A 54 0.98 -23.15 -10.34
C LYS A 54 1.64 -24.43 -9.80
N ALA A 55 2.19 -24.36 -8.61
CA ALA A 55 2.73 -25.54 -7.93
C ALA A 55 1.62 -26.54 -7.52
N ALA A 56 0.39 -26.07 -7.34
CA ALA A 56 -0.83 -26.82 -7.10
C ALA A 56 -2.04 -25.95 -7.44
N ASP A 57 -3.20 -26.56 -7.73
CA ASP A 57 -4.44 -25.85 -8.09
C ASP A 57 -4.90 -24.84 -7.01
N SER A 58 -4.60 -25.14 -5.74
CA SER A 58 -5.00 -24.32 -4.60
C SER A 58 -4.06 -23.14 -4.31
N VAL A 59 -2.96 -22.98 -5.05
CA VAL A 59 -2.00 -21.89 -4.85
C VAL A 59 -2.02 -20.90 -6.02
N TRP A 60 -1.63 -19.69 -5.74
CA TRP A 60 -1.58 -18.63 -6.74
C TRP A 60 -0.37 -18.75 -7.64
N SER A 61 -0.57 -18.47 -8.93
CA SER A 61 0.47 -18.21 -9.91
C SER A 61 1.04 -16.78 -9.74
N VAL A 62 2.06 -16.46 -10.52
CA VAL A 62 2.55 -15.08 -10.65
C VAL A 62 1.45 -14.17 -11.20
N ALA A 63 0.70 -14.63 -12.21
CA ALA A 63 -0.43 -13.89 -12.79
C ALA A 63 -1.52 -13.59 -11.77
N ASP A 64 -1.87 -14.57 -10.92
CA ASP A 64 -2.83 -14.36 -9.84
C ASP A 64 -2.33 -13.30 -8.83
N CYS A 65 -1.04 -13.30 -8.50
CA CYS A 65 -0.44 -12.28 -7.62
C CYS A 65 -0.51 -10.89 -8.24
N ILE A 66 -0.19 -10.74 -9.53
CA ILE A 66 -0.27 -9.46 -10.25
C ILE A 66 -1.71 -8.93 -10.24
N GLU A 67 -2.68 -9.78 -10.57
CA GLU A 67 -4.09 -9.38 -10.57
C GLU A 67 -4.56 -8.97 -9.18
N HIS A 68 -4.23 -9.76 -8.16
CA HIS A 68 -4.55 -9.45 -6.77
C HIS A 68 -3.95 -8.10 -6.33
N ILE A 69 -2.70 -7.83 -6.67
CA ILE A 69 -2.06 -6.54 -6.38
C ILE A 69 -2.83 -5.41 -7.06
N ALA A 70 -3.18 -5.57 -8.34
CA ALA A 70 -3.92 -4.54 -9.07
C ALA A 70 -5.31 -4.28 -8.47
N ILE A 71 -6.05 -5.33 -8.08
CA ILE A 71 -7.34 -5.20 -7.37
C ILE A 71 -7.15 -4.47 -6.04
N SER A 72 -6.15 -4.89 -5.27
CA SER A 72 -5.87 -4.36 -3.94
C SER A 72 -5.48 -2.88 -3.98
N GLU A 73 -4.74 -2.46 -5.01
CA GLU A 73 -4.35 -1.06 -5.21
C GLU A 73 -5.58 -0.15 -5.23
N LYS A 74 -6.62 -0.56 -5.97
CA LYS A 74 -7.88 0.19 -6.02
C LYS A 74 -8.64 0.13 -4.70
N ASN A 75 -8.87 -1.06 -4.18
CA ASN A 75 -9.77 -1.24 -3.04
C ASN A 75 -9.22 -0.61 -1.76
N ILE A 76 -7.91 -0.68 -1.54
CA ILE A 76 -7.28 -0.05 -0.37
C ILE A 76 -7.21 1.46 -0.54
N PHE A 77 -6.98 1.96 -1.77
CA PHE A 77 -7.06 3.40 -2.04
C PHE A 77 -8.47 3.93 -1.77
N ASP A 78 -9.50 3.28 -2.30
CA ASP A 78 -10.90 3.68 -2.07
C ASP A 78 -11.26 3.65 -0.57
N TRP A 79 -10.74 2.67 0.16
CA TRP A 79 -10.92 2.60 1.60
C TRP A 79 -10.22 3.77 2.32
N ALA A 80 -8.99 4.13 1.96
CA ALA A 80 -8.30 5.30 2.50
C ALA A 80 -9.09 6.58 2.24
N MET A 81 -9.62 6.74 1.02
CA MET A 81 -10.47 7.89 0.66
C MET A 81 -11.81 7.91 1.42
N ALA A 82 -12.37 6.74 1.72
CA ALA A 82 -13.56 6.65 2.56
C ALA A 82 -13.25 7.04 4.02
N THR A 83 -12.10 6.65 4.54
CA THR A 83 -11.65 7.02 5.90
C THR A 83 -11.52 8.53 6.06
N LEU A 84 -11.08 9.25 5.03
CA LEU A 84 -10.98 10.72 5.05
C LEU A 84 -12.33 11.45 5.10
N LYS A 85 -13.43 10.77 4.77
CA LYS A 85 -14.78 11.35 4.87
C LYS A 85 -15.35 11.30 6.30
N GLU A 86 -14.76 10.46 7.15
CA GLU A 86 -15.14 10.41 8.56
C GLU A 86 -14.60 11.67 9.30
N PRO A 87 -15.21 12.11 10.39
CA PRO A 87 -14.72 13.25 11.16
C PRO A 87 -13.29 13.05 11.66
N ALA A 88 -12.46 14.07 11.52
CA ALA A 88 -11.12 14.08 12.09
C ALA A 88 -11.17 13.99 13.63
N ASN A 89 -10.27 13.20 14.22
CA ASN A 89 -10.22 13.02 15.67
C ASN A 89 -8.77 12.88 16.17
N ALA A 90 -8.10 13.98 16.40
CA ALA A 90 -6.70 14.00 16.86
C ALA A 90 -6.48 13.25 18.19
N ALA A 91 -7.49 13.13 19.06
CA ALA A 91 -7.37 12.40 20.32
C ALA A 91 -7.11 10.89 20.11
N LYS A 92 -7.61 10.29 19.03
CA LYS A 92 -7.37 8.88 18.70
C LYS A 92 -5.91 8.55 18.34
N ARG A 93 -5.06 9.54 18.06
CA ARG A 93 -3.64 9.27 17.79
C ARG A 93 -2.94 8.52 18.94
N SER A 94 -3.35 8.78 20.18
CA SER A 94 -2.83 8.07 21.37
C SER A 94 -3.23 6.58 21.43
N GLU A 95 -4.21 6.16 20.64
CA GLU A 95 -4.69 4.78 20.57
C GLU A 95 -3.91 3.93 19.54
N LEU A 96 -3.11 4.56 18.67
CA LEU A 96 -2.28 3.86 17.70
C LEU A 96 -1.27 2.96 18.42
N LYS A 97 -1.23 1.69 18.05
CA LYS A 97 -0.31 0.69 18.62
C LYS A 97 0.90 0.44 17.73
N LEU A 98 0.81 0.82 16.47
CA LEU A 98 1.84 0.59 15.47
C LEU A 98 2.33 1.93 14.93
N ASP A 99 3.64 2.08 14.84
CA ASP A 99 4.26 3.12 14.02
C ASP A 99 4.30 2.71 12.54
N ASP A 100 4.69 3.63 11.66
CA ASP A 100 4.74 3.41 10.22
C ASP A 100 5.70 2.28 9.82
N ALA A 101 6.79 2.11 10.55
CA ALA A 101 7.78 1.06 10.31
C ALA A 101 7.21 -0.33 10.69
N ALA A 102 6.48 -0.39 11.80
CA ALA A 102 5.81 -1.61 12.23
C ALA A 102 4.70 -2.04 11.25
N VAL A 103 3.92 -1.09 10.69
CA VAL A 103 2.93 -1.37 9.64
C VAL A 103 3.61 -1.96 8.40
N LYS A 104 4.68 -1.34 7.90
CA LYS A 104 5.46 -1.85 6.76
C LYS A 104 5.97 -3.27 7.02
N LYS A 105 6.61 -3.50 8.17
CA LYS A 105 7.18 -4.78 8.56
C LYS A 105 6.12 -5.86 8.71
N MET A 106 5.06 -5.58 9.45
CA MET A 106 4.01 -6.57 9.75
C MET A 106 3.31 -7.05 8.49
N LEU A 107 2.99 -6.13 7.56
CA LEU A 107 2.27 -6.51 6.36
C LEU A 107 3.17 -7.19 5.31
N SER A 108 4.43 -6.80 5.19
CA SER A 108 5.37 -7.46 4.28
C SER A 108 5.89 -8.82 4.79
N ASP A 109 5.68 -9.14 6.06
CA ASP A 109 6.08 -10.43 6.65
C ASP A 109 5.31 -11.60 6.03
N ARG A 110 6.05 -12.52 5.38
CA ARG A 110 5.53 -13.71 4.71
C ARG A 110 5.52 -14.96 5.59
N SER A 111 6.02 -14.88 6.83
CA SER A 111 6.05 -16.02 7.75
C SER A 111 4.66 -16.56 8.07
N LYS A 112 3.63 -15.73 8.00
CA LYS A 112 2.23 -16.11 8.21
C LYS A 112 1.45 -16.01 6.89
N LYS A 113 0.81 -17.12 6.49
CA LYS A 113 -0.10 -17.12 5.35
C LYS A 113 -1.42 -16.43 5.74
N MET A 114 -1.93 -15.60 4.86
CA MET A 114 -3.21 -14.90 5.01
C MET A 114 -4.11 -15.28 3.83
N LYS A 115 -5.39 -15.48 4.09
CA LYS A 115 -6.39 -15.66 3.04
C LYS A 115 -6.87 -14.29 2.57
N ALA A 116 -6.90 -14.10 1.24
CA ALA A 116 -7.50 -12.91 0.67
C ALA A 116 -9.04 -12.95 0.83
N PRO A 117 -9.67 -11.84 1.23
CA PRO A 117 -11.12 -11.70 1.13
C PRO A 117 -11.60 -11.88 -0.31
N GLU A 118 -12.85 -12.28 -0.51
CA GLU A 118 -13.41 -12.54 -1.85
C GLU A 118 -13.23 -11.36 -2.82
N THR A 119 -13.47 -10.14 -2.33
CA THR A 119 -13.36 -8.90 -3.11
C THR A 119 -11.93 -8.56 -3.56
N PHE A 120 -10.94 -9.30 -3.09
CA PHE A 120 -9.53 -9.15 -3.45
C PHE A 120 -8.99 -10.32 -4.26
N LYS A 121 -9.79 -11.38 -4.48
CA LYS A 121 -9.33 -12.56 -5.22
C LYS A 121 -9.19 -12.26 -6.71
N PRO A 122 -8.21 -12.88 -7.38
CA PRO A 122 -8.10 -12.86 -8.84
C PRO A 122 -9.36 -13.46 -9.49
N THR A 123 -9.85 -12.83 -10.54
CA THR A 123 -11.06 -13.20 -11.28
C THR A 123 -10.85 -13.25 -12.79
N GLY A 124 -9.65 -12.93 -13.27
CA GLY A 124 -9.35 -12.80 -14.70
C GLY A 124 -9.81 -11.47 -15.31
N GLN A 125 -10.22 -10.48 -14.48
CA GLN A 125 -10.86 -9.23 -14.96
C GLN A 125 -9.95 -8.35 -15.82
N PHE A 126 -8.63 -8.53 -15.76
CA PHE A 126 -7.69 -7.78 -16.59
C PHE A 126 -7.23 -8.53 -17.84
N GLY A 127 -7.80 -9.72 -18.09
CA GLY A 127 -7.54 -10.56 -19.25
C GLY A 127 -6.21 -11.33 -19.19
N ASN A 128 -5.10 -10.67 -18.83
CA ASN A 128 -3.78 -11.31 -18.69
C ASN A 128 -2.86 -10.50 -17.76
N SER A 129 -1.65 -11.00 -17.52
CA SER A 129 -0.67 -10.37 -16.64
C SER A 129 -0.27 -8.97 -17.10
N ALA A 130 -0.17 -8.73 -18.41
CA ALA A 130 0.15 -7.40 -18.95
C ALA A 130 -0.97 -6.39 -18.64
N GLY A 131 -2.25 -6.82 -18.76
CA GLY A 131 -3.41 -6.02 -18.37
C GLY A 131 -3.43 -5.72 -16.87
N GLY A 132 -3.11 -6.71 -16.05
CA GLY A 132 -2.96 -6.55 -14.60
C GLY A 132 -1.86 -5.54 -14.22
N MET A 133 -0.68 -5.66 -14.82
CA MET A 133 0.44 -4.73 -14.61
C MET A 133 0.12 -3.31 -15.09
N LYS A 134 -0.57 -3.18 -16.23
CA LYS A 134 -1.05 -1.87 -16.70
C LYS A 134 -1.99 -1.24 -15.69
N ALA A 135 -3.01 -1.96 -15.23
CA ALA A 135 -3.96 -1.45 -14.23
C ALA A 135 -3.29 -1.08 -12.91
N PHE A 136 -2.32 -1.88 -12.45
CA PHE A 136 -1.51 -1.57 -11.27
C PHE A 136 -0.74 -0.26 -11.46
N ASN A 137 -0.02 -0.11 -12.57
CA ASN A 137 0.80 1.08 -12.82
C ASN A 137 -0.05 2.35 -12.91
N GLU A 138 -1.17 2.32 -13.62
CA GLU A 138 -2.10 3.46 -13.72
C GLU A 138 -2.61 3.89 -12.33
N ARG A 139 -3.01 2.93 -11.49
CA ARG A 139 -3.48 3.19 -10.12
C ARG A 139 -2.37 3.71 -9.23
N ARG A 140 -1.16 3.17 -9.35
CA ARG A 140 0.01 3.62 -8.59
C ARG A 140 0.40 5.05 -8.95
N GLU A 141 0.36 5.41 -10.23
CA GLU A 141 0.61 6.79 -10.65
C GLU A 141 -0.47 7.75 -10.14
N ALA A 142 -1.74 7.34 -10.15
CA ALA A 142 -2.83 8.11 -9.56
C ALA A 142 -2.63 8.31 -8.05
N LEU A 143 -2.22 7.26 -7.31
CA LEU A 143 -1.89 7.35 -5.89
C LEU A 143 -0.72 8.31 -5.62
N ILE A 144 0.36 8.23 -6.41
CA ILE A 144 1.50 9.12 -6.30
C ILE A 144 1.08 10.57 -6.59
N SER A 145 0.25 10.78 -7.61
CA SER A 145 -0.29 12.10 -7.95
C SER A 145 -1.16 12.67 -6.83
N TYR A 146 -2.06 11.85 -6.27
CA TYR A 146 -2.86 12.23 -5.10
C TYR A 146 -1.96 12.64 -3.93
N MET A 147 -0.99 11.80 -3.56
CA MET A 147 -0.10 12.06 -2.42
C MET A 147 0.74 13.34 -2.61
N LYS A 148 1.14 13.67 -3.84
CA LYS A 148 1.85 14.93 -4.14
C LYS A 148 1.00 16.16 -3.90
N ASN A 149 -0.29 16.09 -4.25
CA ASN A 149 -1.16 17.27 -4.37
C ASN A 149 -2.14 17.45 -3.21
N THR A 150 -2.43 16.37 -2.46
CA THR A 150 -3.42 16.43 -1.37
C THR A 150 -3.03 17.43 -0.28
N GLN A 151 -4.04 18.09 0.28
CA GLN A 151 -3.96 18.88 1.50
C GLN A 151 -4.75 18.22 2.64
N ASP A 152 -5.22 16.97 2.44
CA ASP A 152 -5.99 16.24 3.41
C ASP A 152 -5.17 15.94 4.67
N ASP A 153 -5.83 15.94 5.81
CA ASP A 153 -5.24 15.58 7.10
C ASP A 153 -5.16 14.05 7.23
N LEU A 154 -4.08 13.47 6.72
CA LEU A 154 -3.90 12.02 6.67
C LEU A 154 -3.67 11.38 8.04
N ARG A 155 -3.39 12.18 9.09
CA ARG A 155 -2.99 11.68 10.40
C ARG A 155 -4.09 11.71 11.45
N ASN A 156 -5.20 12.41 11.21
CA ASN A 156 -6.28 12.54 12.19
C ASN A 156 -7.61 11.87 11.75
N HIS A 157 -7.58 11.07 10.67
CA HIS A 157 -8.66 10.20 10.24
C HIS A 157 -8.22 8.74 10.39
N PHE A 158 -9.08 7.88 10.91
CA PHE A 158 -8.68 6.54 11.38
C PHE A 158 -9.57 5.43 10.84
N ALA A 159 -8.95 4.29 10.54
CA ALA A 159 -9.61 3.06 10.16
C ALA A 159 -9.28 1.94 11.15
N THR A 160 -10.27 1.12 11.49
CA THR A 160 -10.07 -0.10 12.27
C THR A 160 -9.73 -1.26 11.34
N THR A 161 -8.64 -1.96 11.61
CA THR A 161 -8.12 -3.08 10.82
C THR A 161 -7.94 -4.32 11.70
N ALA A 162 -7.65 -5.45 11.07
CA ALA A 162 -7.21 -6.65 11.80
C ALA A 162 -5.88 -6.45 12.57
N MET A 163 -5.08 -5.43 12.20
CA MET A 163 -3.84 -5.05 12.89
C MET A 163 -4.07 -4.02 13.99
N GLY A 164 -5.30 -3.58 14.20
CA GLY A 164 -5.67 -2.51 15.13
C GLY A 164 -6.07 -1.22 14.42
N LEU A 165 -6.05 -0.12 15.15
CA LEU A 165 -6.33 1.22 14.63
C LEU A 165 -5.14 1.70 13.80
N LEU A 166 -5.40 2.22 12.59
CA LEU A 166 -4.43 2.89 11.73
C LEU A 166 -4.95 4.28 11.35
N ASP A 167 -4.07 5.26 11.21
CA ASP A 167 -4.42 6.51 10.56
C ASP A 167 -4.44 6.35 9.02
N THR A 168 -5.02 7.31 8.31
CA THR A 168 -5.15 7.23 6.84
C THR A 168 -3.79 7.20 6.14
N TYR A 169 -2.77 7.88 6.66
CA TYR A 169 -1.42 7.78 6.14
C TYR A 169 -0.90 6.34 6.24
N GLN A 170 -1.13 5.67 7.37
CA GLN A 170 -0.76 4.27 7.56
C GLN A 170 -1.54 3.33 6.65
N VAL A 171 -2.79 3.65 6.28
CA VAL A 171 -3.55 2.88 5.27
C VAL A 171 -2.87 2.99 3.89
N PHE A 172 -2.34 4.16 3.51
CA PHE A 172 -1.54 4.28 2.28
C PHE A 172 -0.21 3.52 2.35
N ILE A 173 0.45 3.52 3.51
CA ILE A 173 1.66 2.72 3.74
C ILE A 173 1.33 1.22 3.65
N LEU A 174 0.21 0.78 4.23
CA LEU A 174 -0.29 -0.59 4.17
C LEU A 174 -0.49 -1.04 2.71
N LEU A 175 -1.08 -0.21 1.85
CA LEU A 175 -1.26 -0.48 0.43
C LEU A 175 0.06 -0.87 -0.25
N SER A 176 1.12 -0.09 -0.03
CA SER A 176 2.43 -0.38 -0.63
C SER A 176 3.16 -1.55 0.03
N ALA A 177 3.00 -1.74 1.34
CA ALA A 177 3.54 -2.91 2.04
C ALA A 177 2.84 -4.21 1.57
N HIS A 178 1.56 -4.12 1.20
CA HIS A 178 0.82 -5.23 0.59
C HIS A 178 1.39 -5.58 -0.80
N THR A 179 1.70 -4.60 -1.65
CA THR A 179 2.42 -4.82 -2.90
C THR A 179 3.75 -5.51 -2.65
N LYS A 180 4.55 -5.05 -1.68
CA LYS A 180 5.83 -5.68 -1.30
C LYS A 180 5.64 -7.13 -0.88
N ARG A 181 4.62 -7.43 -0.05
CA ARG A 181 4.29 -8.80 0.37
C ARG A 181 4.10 -9.75 -0.81
N HIS A 182 3.33 -9.32 -1.81
CA HIS A 182 3.05 -10.17 -2.98
C HIS A 182 4.19 -10.19 -3.99
N THR A 183 5.02 -9.15 -4.07
CA THR A 183 6.30 -9.19 -4.78
C THR A 183 7.23 -10.28 -4.20
N LEU A 184 7.33 -10.36 -2.88
CA LEU A 184 8.07 -11.43 -2.20
C LEU A 184 7.44 -12.81 -2.43
N GLN A 185 6.11 -12.89 -2.52
CA GLN A 185 5.44 -14.14 -2.88
C GLN A 185 5.79 -14.58 -4.31
N ILE A 186 5.86 -13.66 -5.26
CA ILE A 186 6.30 -13.96 -6.64
C ILE A 186 7.73 -14.50 -6.62
N ALA A 187 8.63 -13.87 -5.87
CA ALA A 187 10.00 -14.37 -5.71
C ALA A 187 10.02 -15.80 -5.14
N GLU A 188 9.21 -16.10 -4.12
CA GLU A 188 9.05 -17.46 -3.57
C GLU A 188 8.56 -18.45 -4.64
N ILE A 189 7.52 -18.09 -5.42
CA ILE A 189 6.97 -18.96 -6.48
C ILE A 189 8.07 -19.36 -7.47
N LYS A 190 8.93 -18.44 -7.88
CA LYS A 190 10.01 -18.66 -8.84
C LYS A 190 11.09 -19.64 -8.33
N THR A 191 11.15 -19.91 -7.03
CA THR A 191 12.08 -20.86 -6.42
C THR A 191 11.50 -22.26 -6.20
N LEU A 192 10.19 -22.44 -6.47
CA LEU A 192 9.53 -23.72 -6.21
C LEU A 192 9.95 -24.79 -7.23
N PRO A 193 10.08 -26.07 -6.81
CA PRO A 193 10.33 -27.18 -7.71
C PRO A 193 9.27 -27.25 -8.84
N GLY A 194 9.74 -27.39 -10.08
CA GLY A 194 8.87 -27.43 -11.25
C GLY A 194 8.49 -26.08 -11.85
N PHE A 195 8.98 -24.96 -11.29
CA PHE A 195 8.82 -23.66 -11.96
C PHE A 195 9.49 -23.71 -13.34
N PRO A 196 8.81 -23.27 -14.43
CA PRO A 196 9.34 -23.39 -15.78
C PRO A 196 10.68 -22.67 -15.99
N ALA A 197 11.58 -23.27 -16.75
CA ALA A 197 12.81 -22.60 -17.17
C ALA A 197 12.50 -21.37 -18.06
N PRO A 198 13.42 -20.41 -18.15
CA PRO A 198 13.30 -19.22 -19.02
C PRO A 198 13.08 -19.57 -20.50
#